data_0ce457afe363a729c604d01398612959
#
_entry.id   0ce457afe363a729c604d01398612959
#
_cell.length_a   1.000
_cell.length_b   1.000
_cell.length_c   1.000
_cell.angle_alpha   90.00
_cell.angle_beta   90.00
_cell.angle_gamma   90.00
#
_symmetry.space_group_name_H-M   'P 1'
#
loop_
_entity.id
_entity.type
_entity.pdbx_description
1 polymer ?
#
loop_
_entity_poly.entity_id
_entity_poly.type
_entity_poly.pdbx_seq_one_letter_code
_entity_poly.pdbx_strand_id
1 'polypeptide(L)'
;MNRFVYITEYLPKRYSASPEQDNARRMCWDFKKGILSDRVRDAFISKVRAIQNDSGKRCMVCFIPASTKEKTILRFSRLSSALKTEGFDVEEHAVFNTSDREAEHINGKSDNPTRTFGFNESKIRERIIILIDDIFTRGRTFNQTAAKLKEMGAIDVIGLFLAKTVNPDYHQADRGSNVINSEYEPDVEVIYLDDMEFEMEYNQYPIYNPDEEYMAEDLDQFDPDFEDLDCYDDNPENELY
;
A
#
# COMPACT_ATOMS: atom_id res chain seq x y z
N MET A 1 -9.55 -15.09 -6.06
CA MET A 1 -8.77 -13.98 -6.59
C MET A 1 -8.96 -12.78 -5.67
N ASN A 2 -7.90 -12.15 -5.19
CA ASN A 2 -8.02 -10.96 -4.35
C ASN A 2 -8.08 -9.72 -5.24
N ARG A 3 -8.93 -8.77 -4.89
CA ARG A 3 -9.18 -7.55 -5.66
C ARG A 3 -8.55 -6.36 -4.96
N PHE A 4 -8.02 -5.40 -5.71
CA PHE A 4 -7.51 -4.18 -5.11
C PHE A 4 -7.68 -2.95 -6.02
N VAL A 5 -7.64 -1.79 -5.37
CA VAL A 5 -7.71 -0.45 -5.98
C VAL A 5 -6.51 0.35 -5.49
N TYR A 6 -6.00 1.25 -6.30
CA TYR A 6 -4.95 2.18 -5.91
C TYR A 6 -5.28 3.61 -6.35
N ILE A 7 -4.62 4.59 -5.72
CA ILE A 7 -4.87 6.02 -5.97
C ILE A 7 -3.90 6.56 -7.02
N THR A 8 -2.62 6.19 -6.94
CA THR A 8 -1.58 6.68 -7.85
C THR A 8 -0.58 5.59 -8.20
N GLU A 9 0.35 5.88 -9.11
CA GLU A 9 1.46 5.00 -9.45
C GLU A 9 2.73 5.45 -8.71
N TYR A 10 3.54 4.47 -8.29
CA TYR A 10 4.84 4.69 -7.65
C TYR A 10 5.96 4.17 -8.53
N LEU A 11 6.80 5.07 -9.02
CA LEU A 11 8.00 4.71 -9.75
C LEU A 11 9.17 4.57 -8.76
N PRO A 12 9.84 3.39 -8.66
CA PRO A 12 10.98 3.20 -7.77
C PRO A 12 12.12 4.21 -8.00
N LYS A 13 12.86 4.55 -6.93
CA LYS A 13 13.93 5.56 -6.96
C LYS A 13 15.03 5.28 -7.99
N ARG A 14 15.31 4.02 -8.29
CA ARG A 14 16.31 3.61 -9.29
C ARG A 14 16.05 4.12 -10.70
N TYR A 15 14.83 4.55 -10.99
CA TYR A 15 14.45 5.10 -12.29
C TYR A 15 14.40 6.62 -12.26
N SER A 16 14.80 7.27 -13.35
CA SER A 16 14.61 8.70 -13.54
C SER A 16 13.12 9.02 -13.59
N ALA A 17 12.69 10.00 -12.83
CA ALA A 17 11.29 10.36 -12.68
C ALA A 17 10.97 11.70 -13.34
N SER A 18 9.74 11.84 -13.83
CA SER A 18 9.17 13.14 -14.14
C SER A 18 8.79 13.90 -12.84
N PRO A 19 8.53 15.21 -12.89
CA PRO A 19 8.07 15.97 -11.74
C PRO A 19 6.80 15.37 -11.09
N GLU A 20 5.89 14.83 -11.88
CA GLU A 20 4.65 14.18 -11.41
C GLU A 20 4.97 12.88 -10.67
N GLN A 21 5.90 12.08 -11.18
CA GLN A 21 6.34 10.85 -10.55
C GLN A 21 7.11 11.12 -9.25
N ASP A 22 7.92 12.18 -9.20
CA ASP A 22 8.57 12.59 -7.96
C ASP A 22 7.57 13.11 -6.92
N ASN A 23 6.51 13.80 -7.35
CA ASN A 23 5.41 14.17 -6.46
C ASN A 23 4.69 12.94 -5.89
N ALA A 24 4.46 11.91 -6.71
CA ALA A 24 3.87 10.66 -6.24
C ALA A 24 4.78 9.94 -5.22
N ARG A 25 6.10 9.93 -5.45
CA ARG A 25 7.09 9.43 -4.48
C ARG A 25 7.01 10.17 -3.16
N ARG A 26 7.04 11.52 -3.21
CA ARG A 26 6.94 12.38 -2.01
C ARG A 26 5.66 12.10 -1.24
N MET A 27 4.54 12.01 -1.94
CA MET A 27 3.23 11.70 -1.34
C MET A 27 3.25 10.38 -0.57
N CYS A 28 3.87 9.34 -1.13
CA CYS A 28 4.04 8.05 -0.46
C CYS A 28 4.95 8.15 0.77
N TRP A 29 6.04 8.90 0.70
CA TRP A 29 6.95 9.09 1.83
C TRP A 29 6.32 9.89 2.97
N ASP A 30 5.62 10.96 2.64
CA ASP A 30 4.88 11.77 3.61
C ASP A 30 3.83 10.92 4.33
N PHE A 31 3.09 10.10 3.58
CA PHE A 31 2.11 9.19 4.16
C PHE A 31 2.76 8.16 5.10
N LYS A 32 3.89 7.57 4.73
CA LYS A 32 4.66 6.66 5.60
C LYS A 32 5.10 7.33 6.90
N LYS A 33 5.42 8.63 6.87
CA LYS A 33 5.78 9.44 8.03
C LYS A 33 4.57 9.97 8.82
N GLY A 34 3.36 9.56 8.47
CA GLY A 34 2.13 10.01 9.12
C GLY A 34 1.69 11.43 8.72
N ILE A 35 2.27 11.99 7.65
CA ILE A 35 1.83 13.26 7.07
C ILE A 35 0.70 12.95 6.08
N LEU A 36 -0.51 13.34 6.43
CA LEU A 36 -1.71 13.16 5.60
C LEU A 36 -2.11 14.50 5.00
N SER A 37 -1.79 14.71 3.72
CA SER A 37 -2.30 15.88 3.00
C SER A 37 -3.79 15.76 2.76
N ASP A 38 -4.48 16.91 2.60
CA ASP A 38 -5.92 16.94 2.30
C ASP A 38 -6.25 16.13 1.04
N ARG A 39 -5.42 16.26 0.02
CA ARG A 39 -5.55 15.50 -1.22
C ARG A 39 -5.52 13.99 -1.03
N VAL A 40 -4.55 13.47 -0.27
CA VAL A 40 -4.45 12.03 0.03
C VAL A 40 -5.63 11.57 0.86
N ARG A 41 -6.01 12.37 1.87
CA ARG A 41 -7.19 12.13 2.70
C ARG A 41 -8.45 11.99 1.85
N ASP A 42 -8.73 12.98 1.00
CA ASP A 42 -9.95 13.04 0.20
C ASP A 42 -9.99 11.93 -0.85
N ALA A 43 -8.84 11.56 -1.42
CA ALA A 43 -8.71 10.44 -2.32
C ALA A 43 -9.05 9.11 -1.63
N PHE A 44 -8.54 8.84 -0.43
CA PHE A 44 -8.90 7.65 0.34
C PHE A 44 -10.39 7.62 0.67
N ILE A 45 -10.95 8.74 1.16
CA ILE A 45 -12.39 8.86 1.48
C ILE A 45 -13.24 8.54 0.25
N SER A 46 -12.90 9.14 -0.89
CA SER A 46 -13.60 8.91 -2.16
C SER A 46 -13.55 7.44 -2.58
N LYS A 47 -12.37 6.81 -2.55
CA LYS A 47 -12.20 5.40 -2.92
C LYS A 47 -12.91 4.44 -1.96
N VAL A 48 -12.85 4.69 -0.64
CA VAL A 48 -13.61 3.89 0.34
C VAL A 48 -15.11 3.98 0.06
N ARG A 49 -15.62 5.18 -0.22
CA ARG A 49 -17.04 5.39 -0.56
C ARG A 49 -17.42 4.66 -1.85
N ALA A 50 -16.58 4.72 -2.89
CA ALA A 50 -16.81 4.04 -4.15
C ALA A 50 -16.84 2.50 -3.98
N ILE A 51 -15.87 1.93 -3.25
CA ILE A 51 -15.84 0.49 -2.93
C ILE A 51 -17.09 0.07 -2.15
N GLN A 52 -17.52 0.87 -1.18
CA GLN A 52 -18.70 0.57 -0.38
C GLN A 52 -19.98 0.62 -1.23
N ASN A 53 -20.09 1.58 -2.15
CA ASN A 53 -21.22 1.68 -3.08
C ASN A 53 -21.25 0.48 -4.04
N ASP A 54 -20.11 0.10 -4.63
CA ASP A 54 -19.98 -1.06 -5.53
C ASP A 54 -20.37 -2.37 -4.81
N SER A 55 -19.92 -2.55 -3.57
CA SER A 55 -20.25 -3.73 -2.77
C SER A 55 -21.73 -3.80 -2.39
N GLY A 56 -22.47 -2.71 -2.45
CA GLY A 56 -23.86 -2.59 -2.00
C GLY A 56 -24.07 -2.85 -0.50
N LYS A 57 -23.00 -2.94 0.28
CA LYS A 57 -23.00 -3.26 1.72
C LYS A 57 -22.04 -2.36 2.48
N ARG A 58 -22.31 -2.20 3.78
CA ARG A 58 -21.39 -1.51 4.66
C ARG A 58 -20.09 -2.33 4.80
N CYS A 59 -18.97 -1.73 4.44
CA CYS A 59 -17.64 -2.31 4.58
C CYS A 59 -16.98 -1.85 5.89
N MET A 60 -16.16 -2.71 6.45
CA MET A 60 -15.26 -2.37 7.55
C MET A 60 -13.89 -2.02 6.98
N VAL A 61 -13.32 -0.89 7.39
CA VAL A 61 -11.95 -0.49 7.02
C VAL A 61 -10.98 -0.96 8.10
N CYS A 62 -9.90 -1.58 7.70
CA CYS A 62 -8.75 -1.85 8.56
C CYS A 62 -7.44 -1.67 7.79
N PHE A 63 -6.30 -1.80 8.48
CA PHE A 63 -4.98 -1.46 7.95
C PHE A 63 -4.05 -2.66 7.99
N ILE A 64 -3.15 -2.77 7.00
CA ILE A 64 -2.00 -3.68 7.07
C ILE A 64 -0.99 -3.07 8.04
N PRO A 65 -0.59 -3.75 9.13
CA PRO A 65 0.38 -3.21 10.05
C PRO A 65 1.76 -2.99 9.40
N ALA A 66 2.38 -1.85 9.69
CA ALA A 66 3.78 -1.59 9.36
C ALA A 66 4.73 -2.52 10.15
N SER A 67 6.05 -2.32 10.01
CA SER A 67 7.04 -3.17 10.69
C SER A 67 6.95 -3.13 12.21
N THR A 68 6.55 -2.00 12.79
CA THR A 68 6.33 -1.86 14.24
C THR A 68 4.96 -1.28 14.54
N LYS A 69 4.52 -1.42 15.79
CA LYS A 69 3.27 -0.84 16.27
C LYS A 69 3.28 0.68 16.19
N GLU A 70 4.41 1.30 16.54
CA GLU A 70 4.60 2.75 16.51
C GLU A 70 4.48 3.28 15.07
N LYS A 71 5.13 2.61 14.10
CA LYS A 71 5.04 2.97 12.68
C LYS A 71 3.60 2.78 12.16
N THR A 72 2.90 1.75 12.60
CA THR A 72 1.49 1.53 12.24
C THR A 72 0.61 2.68 12.71
N ILE A 73 0.75 3.09 13.97
CA ILE A 73 0.00 4.21 14.55
C ILE A 73 0.38 5.51 13.85
N LEU A 74 1.67 5.78 13.66
CA LEU A 74 2.16 6.97 12.99
C LEU A 74 1.56 7.11 11.59
N ARG A 75 1.59 6.04 10.80
CA ARG A 75 1.13 6.03 9.40
C ARG A 75 -0.37 6.23 9.27
N PHE A 76 -1.17 5.53 10.08
CA PHE A 76 -2.60 5.41 9.83
C PHE A 76 -3.52 6.20 10.75
N SER A 77 -3.05 6.74 11.88
CA SER A 77 -3.93 7.39 12.87
C SER A 77 -4.72 8.57 12.31
N ARG A 78 -4.10 9.41 11.50
CA ARG A 78 -4.77 10.57 10.88
C ARG A 78 -5.81 10.14 9.85
N LEU A 79 -5.48 9.15 9.02
CA LEU A 79 -6.41 8.60 8.04
C LEU A 79 -7.58 7.90 8.74
N SER A 80 -7.31 7.10 9.77
CA SER A 80 -8.34 6.46 10.56
C SER A 80 -9.32 7.47 11.15
N SER A 81 -8.79 8.54 11.77
CA SER A 81 -9.62 9.61 12.32
C SER A 81 -10.47 10.29 11.26
N ALA A 82 -9.91 10.59 10.09
CA ALA A 82 -10.63 11.20 8.98
C ALA A 82 -11.77 10.29 8.49
N LEU A 83 -11.49 9.00 8.27
CA LEU A 83 -12.50 8.04 7.83
C LEU A 83 -13.62 7.86 8.86
N LYS A 84 -13.30 7.83 10.16
CA LYS A 84 -14.30 7.79 11.24
C LYS A 84 -15.18 9.05 11.25
N THR A 85 -14.60 10.23 11.02
CA THR A 85 -15.35 11.49 10.91
C THR A 85 -16.35 11.48 9.76
N GLU A 86 -16.01 10.83 8.65
CA GLU A 86 -16.90 10.61 7.50
C GLU A 86 -17.95 9.50 7.71
N GLY A 87 -17.98 8.88 8.90
CA GLY A 87 -18.96 7.86 9.28
C GLY A 87 -18.65 6.44 8.77
N PHE A 88 -17.44 6.18 8.29
CA PHE A 88 -17.03 4.82 7.93
C PHE A 88 -16.76 3.96 9.17
N ASP A 89 -16.97 2.66 9.02
CA ASP A 89 -16.70 1.66 10.06
C ASP A 89 -15.21 1.30 10.02
N VAL A 90 -14.42 1.90 10.93
CA VAL A 90 -12.96 1.72 10.96
C VAL A 90 -12.55 0.95 12.21
N GLU A 91 -11.89 -0.20 12.01
CA GLU A 91 -11.42 -1.06 13.09
C GLU A 91 -9.89 -1.20 13.04
N GLU A 92 -9.20 -0.39 13.84
CA GLU A 92 -7.73 -0.31 13.87
C GLU A 92 -7.08 -1.57 14.45
N HIS A 93 -7.84 -2.37 15.19
CA HIS A 93 -7.34 -3.57 15.86
C HIS A 93 -7.90 -4.87 15.27
N ALA A 94 -8.45 -4.82 14.04
CA ALA A 94 -8.83 -6.05 13.33
C ALA A 94 -7.58 -6.85 12.94
N VAL A 95 -6.53 -6.14 12.49
CA VAL A 95 -5.18 -6.67 12.24
C VAL A 95 -4.20 -5.82 13.03
N PHE A 96 -3.26 -6.41 13.74
CA PHE A 96 -2.33 -5.69 14.61
C PHE A 96 -0.98 -6.39 14.74
N ASN A 97 0.07 -5.65 15.12
CA ASN A 97 1.38 -6.23 15.40
C ASN A 97 1.36 -7.02 16.72
N THR A 98 1.83 -8.26 16.69
CA THR A 98 2.09 -9.09 17.89
C THR A 98 3.53 -8.97 18.38
N SER A 99 4.47 -8.67 17.46
CA SER A 99 5.88 -8.37 17.71
C SER A 99 6.40 -7.44 16.61
N ASP A 100 7.52 -6.77 16.88
CA ASP A 100 8.16 -5.90 15.90
C ASP A 100 9.00 -6.72 14.92
N ARG A 101 8.81 -6.51 13.62
CA ARG A 101 9.56 -7.20 12.56
C ARG A 101 11.05 -6.82 12.55
N GLU A 102 11.43 -5.65 13.06
CA GLU A 102 12.82 -5.22 13.17
C GLU A 102 13.67 -6.21 14.00
N ALA A 103 13.08 -6.82 15.02
CA ALA A 103 13.76 -7.84 15.83
C ALA A 103 14.01 -9.16 15.07
N GLU A 104 13.31 -9.43 13.97
CA GLU A 104 13.44 -10.65 13.18
C GLU A 104 14.52 -10.57 12.08
N HIS A 105 14.90 -9.36 11.62
CA HIS A 105 15.99 -9.19 10.66
C HIS A 105 17.35 -9.69 11.18
N ILE A 106 17.51 -9.79 12.50
CA ILE A 106 18.72 -10.35 13.15
C ILE A 106 18.76 -11.88 12.97
N ASN A 107 17.63 -12.54 12.76
CA ASN A 107 17.50 -14.01 12.73
C ASN A 107 17.25 -14.61 11.32
N GLY A 108 17.38 -13.80 10.25
CA GLY A 108 17.16 -14.22 8.86
C GLY A 108 15.79 -13.81 8.32
N LYS A 109 15.74 -13.45 7.04
CA LYS A 109 14.51 -12.99 6.35
C LYS A 109 13.43 -14.07 6.44
N SER A 110 12.33 -13.78 7.09
CA SER A 110 11.15 -14.63 7.07
C SER A 110 10.38 -14.42 5.78
N ASP A 111 10.12 -15.48 5.02
CA ASP A 111 9.29 -15.45 3.82
C ASP A 111 7.80 -15.15 4.09
N ASN A 112 7.41 -15.03 5.36
CA ASN A 112 6.03 -14.80 5.75
C ASN A 112 5.85 -13.46 6.50
N PRO A 113 5.50 -12.36 5.79
CA PRO A 113 5.32 -11.04 6.40
C PRO A 113 4.16 -10.97 7.41
N THR A 114 3.22 -11.91 7.38
CA THR A 114 2.07 -11.92 8.31
C THR A 114 2.35 -12.68 9.61
N ARG A 115 3.54 -13.27 9.79
CA ARG A 115 3.90 -14.05 10.98
C ARG A 115 3.80 -13.23 12.28
N THR A 116 4.07 -11.93 12.19
CA THR A 116 4.03 -11.00 13.31
C THR A 116 2.67 -10.29 13.46
N PHE A 117 1.66 -10.71 12.69
CA PHE A 117 0.34 -10.13 12.77
C PHE A 117 -0.58 -10.96 13.66
N GLY A 118 -1.32 -10.26 14.53
CA GLY A 118 -2.48 -10.77 15.22
C GLY A 118 -3.77 -10.37 14.52
N PHE A 119 -4.80 -11.19 14.68
CA PHE A 119 -6.09 -10.98 14.04
C PHE A 119 -7.21 -11.11 15.09
N ASN A 120 -8.16 -10.18 15.07
CA ASN A 120 -9.31 -10.21 15.95
C ASN A 120 -10.52 -10.79 15.22
N GLU A 121 -10.73 -12.11 15.36
CA GLU A 121 -11.80 -12.82 14.65
C GLU A 121 -13.17 -12.24 14.93
N SER A 122 -13.48 -11.79 16.15
CA SER A 122 -14.78 -11.23 16.50
C SER A 122 -15.11 -9.93 15.75
N LYS A 123 -14.08 -9.22 15.26
CA LYS A 123 -14.22 -8.00 14.45
C LYS A 123 -14.27 -8.30 12.97
N ILE A 124 -13.75 -9.44 12.53
CA ILE A 124 -13.55 -9.83 11.12
C ILE A 124 -14.74 -10.60 10.57
N ARG A 125 -15.28 -11.52 11.38
CA ARG A 125 -16.31 -12.48 10.94
C ARG A 125 -17.52 -11.77 10.34
N GLU A 126 -18.00 -12.29 9.19
CA GLU A 126 -19.18 -11.83 8.46
C GLU A 126 -19.08 -10.38 7.95
N ARG A 127 -17.85 -9.85 7.77
CA ARG A 127 -17.60 -8.50 7.24
C ARG A 127 -17.06 -8.53 5.82
N ILE A 128 -17.39 -7.52 5.04
CA ILE A 128 -16.63 -7.12 3.84
C ILE A 128 -15.59 -6.14 4.35
N ILE A 129 -14.32 -6.38 4.02
CA ILE A 129 -13.19 -5.64 4.57
C ILE A 129 -12.51 -4.84 3.46
N ILE A 130 -12.33 -3.54 3.69
CA ILE A 130 -11.41 -2.71 2.92
C ILE A 130 -10.09 -2.68 3.68
N LEU A 131 -9.07 -3.34 3.12
CA LEU A 131 -7.75 -3.47 3.72
C LEU A 131 -6.81 -2.45 3.11
N ILE A 132 -6.42 -1.43 3.91
CA ILE A 132 -5.62 -0.30 3.45
C ILE A 132 -4.13 -0.50 3.76
N ASP A 133 -3.28 -0.14 2.79
CA ASP A 133 -1.83 0.01 2.96
C ASP A 133 -1.30 1.18 2.12
N ASP A 134 0.00 1.49 2.24
CA ASP A 134 0.63 2.56 1.49
C ASP A 134 0.93 2.17 0.04
N ILE A 135 1.77 1.15 -0.20
CA ILE A 135 2.24 0.81 -1.54
C ILE A 135 2.00 -0.68 -1.83
N PHE A 136 1.31 -0.93 -2.93
CA PHE A 136 1.20 -2.28 -3.49
C PHE A 136 2.40 -2.53 -4.41
N THR A 137 3.28 -3.46 -4.03
CA THR A 137 4.43 -3.86 -4.85
C THR A 137 4.11 -5.18 -5.56
N ARG A 138 4.41 -6.31 -4.96
CA ARG A 138 4.11 -7.66 -5.48
C ARG A 138 2.83 -8.26 -4.91
N GLY A 139 2.23 -7.62 -3.90
CA GLY A 139 1.00 -8.07 -3.26
C GLY A 139 1.15 -9.16 -2.23
N ARG A 140 2.38 -9.65 -1.91
CA ARG A 140 2.59 -10.75 -0.96
C ARG A 140 1.94 -10.50 0.40
N THR A 141 2.25 -9.35 1.03
CA THR A 141 1.68 -9.00 2.35
C THR A 141 0.17 -8.90 2.29
N PHE A 142 -0.36 -8.24 1.25
CA PHE A 142 -1.79 -8.13 1.03
C PHE A 142 -2.46 -9.50 0.88
N ASN A 143 -1.95 -10.36 -0.02
CA ASN A 143 -2.53 -11.67 -0.28
C ASN A 143 -2.54 -12.55 0.96
N GLN A 144 -1.45 -12.58 1.72
CA GLN A 144 -1.36 -13.37 2.94
C GLN A 144 -2.31 -12.83 4.02
N THR A 145 -2.39 -11.49 4.18
CA THR A 145 -3.32 -10.87 5.13
C THR A 145 -4.77 -11.14 4.73
N ALA A 146 -5.10 -10.97 3.46
CA ALA A 146 -6.45 -11.24 2.94
C ALA A 146 -6.86 -12.71 3.09
N ALA A 147 -5.93 -13.64 2.85
CA ALA A 147 -6.17 -15.06 3.08
C ALA A 147 -6.50 -15.33 4.55
N LYS A 148 -5.72 -14.76 5.48
CA LYS A 148 -5.98 -14.91 6.93
C LYS A 148 -7.32 -14.30 7.35
N LEU A 149 -7.68 -13.14 6.84
CA LEU A 149 -8.98 -12.52 7.10
C LEU A 149 -10.13 -13.41 6.60
N LYS A 150 -9.99 -14.01 5.41
CA LYS A 150 -10.98 -14.95 4.86
C LYS A 150 -11.07 -16.25 5.68
N GLU A 151 -9.94 -16.80 6.14
CA GLU A 151 -9.90 -17.96 7.07
C GLU A 151 -10.68 -17.65 8.36
N MET A 152 -10.68 -16.41 8.83
CA MET A 152 -11.42 -15.94 10.02
C MET A 152 -12.88 -15.56 9.75
N GLY A 153 -13.38 -15.83 8.55
CA GLY A 153 -14.77 -15.65 8.19
C GLY A 153 -15.12 -14.30 7.60
N ALA A 154 -14.14 -13.51 7.12
CA ALA A 154 -14.46 -12.36 6.28
C ALA A 154 -15.20 -12.82 5.01
N ILE A 155 -16.28 -12.11 4.64
CA ILE A 155 -17.07 -12.40 3.43
C ILE A 155 -16.23 -12.09 2.18
N ASP A 156 -15.56 -10.95 2.20
CA ASP A 156 -14.66 -10.52 1.13
C ASP A 156 -13.61 -9.56 1.66
N VAL A 157 -12.48 -9.45 0.95
CA VAL A 157 -11.39 -8.53 1.27
C VAL A 157 -10.98 -7.80 0.00
N ILE A 158 -11.04 -6.47 0.03
CA ILE A 158 -10.67 -5.59 -1.07
C ILE A 158 -9.51 -4.72 -0.60
N GLY A 159 -8.38 -4.76 -1.33
CA GLY A 159 -7.22 -3.90 -1.04
C GLY A 159 -7.46 -2.47 -1.49
N LEU A 160 -7.00 -1.50 -0.71
CA LEU A 160 -6.93 -0.10 -1.13
C LEU A 160 -5.57 0.48 -0.79
N PHE A 161 -4.83 0.88 -1.81
CA PHE A 161 -3.45 1.35 -1.68
C PHE A 161 -3.32 2.81 -2.10
N LEU A 162 -2.45 3.55 -1.42
CA LEU A 162 -2.10 4.89 -1.88
C LEU A 162 -1.42 4.81 -3.25
N ALA A 163 -0.51 3.85 -3.43
CA ALA A 163 0.16 3.69 -4.71
C ALA A 163 0.37 2.23 -5.11
N LYS A 164 0.49 2.01 -6.42
CA LYS A 164 0.95 0.75 -7.01
C LYS A 164 2.31 0.97 -7.65
N THR A 165 3.28 0.12 -7.32
CA THR A 165 4.60 0.15 -7.96
C THR A 165 4.48 -0.18 -9.45
N VAL A 166 5.13 0.64 -10.30
CA VAL A 166 5.23 0.44 -11.73
C VAL A 166 6.68 0.21 -12.13
N ASN A 167 6.89 -0.68 -13.10
CA ASN A 167 8.21 -0.93 -13.68
C ASN A 167 8.21 -0.50 -15.16
N PRO A 168 8.99 0.55 -15.54
CA PRO A 168 9.03 1.03 -16.92
C PRO A 168 9.51 -0.01 -17.92
N ASP A 169 10.34 -0.96 -17.50
CA ASP A 169 10.94 -1.96 -18.38
C ASP A 169 9.90 -2.95 -18.91
N TYR A 170 8.79 -3.16 -18.17
CA TYR A 170 7.69 -4.05 -18.60
C TYR A 170 6.76 -3.40 -19.62
N HIS A 171 6.62 -2.07 -19.64
CA HIS A 171 5.77 -1.38 -20.63
C HIS A 171 6.31 -1.44 -22.07
N GLN A 172 7.59 -1.78 -22.26
CA GLN A 172 8.16 -1.94 -23.60
C GLN A 172 7.89 -3.33 -24.20
N ALA A 173 7.66 -4.34 -23.38
CA ALA A 173 7.37 -5.71 -23.81
C ALA A 173 5.91 -5.91 -24.25
N ASP A 174 4.99 -5.10 -23.73
CA ASP A 174 3.53 -5.33 -23.86
C ASP A 174 2.90 -4.81 -25.15
N ARG A 175 3.66 -4.16 -26.03
CA ARG A 175 3.13 -3.68 -27.33
C ARG A 175 2.99 -4.77 -28.40
N GLY A 176 3.26 -6.02 -28.08
CA GLY A 176 3.26 -7.12 -29.07
C GLY A 176 2.84 -8.50 -28.60
N SER A 177 2.52 -8.75 -27.35
CA SER A 177 2.11 -10.09 -26.92
C SER A 177 1.10 -10.04 -25.76
N ASN A 178 0.04 -10.85 -25.84
CA ASN A 178 -0.87 -11.17 -24.75
C ASN A 178 -0.14 -11.98 -23.64
N VAL A 179 0.91 -11.42 -23.06
CA VAL A 179 1.60 -12.02 -21.93
C VAL A 179 0.95 -11.48 -20.67
N ILE A 180 0.21 -12.34 -20.00
CA ILE A 180 -0.28 -12.13 -18.64
C ILE A 180 0.91 -11.72 -17.79
N ASN A 181 0.87 -10.51 -17.23
CA ASN A 181 1.92 -9.97 -16.38
C ASN A 181 2.28 -10.95 -15.25
N SER A 182 3.42 -11.63 -15.39
CA SER A 182 3.96 -12.54 -14.36
C SER A 182 4.52 -11.79 -13.13
N GLU A 183 4.39 -10.46 -13.09
CA GLU A 183 4.90 -9.58 -12.03
C GLU A 183 4.04 -9.61 -10.75
N TYR A 184 2.80 -10.07 -10.85
CA TYR A 184 1.90 -10.19 -9.70
C TYR A 184 1.76 -11.65 -9.27
N GLU A 185 1.58 -11.86 -7.97
CA GLU A 185 1.08 -13.14 -7.48
C GLU A 185 -0.18 -13.51 -8.31
N PRO A 186 -0.29 -14.75 -8.83
CA PRO A 186 -1.30 -15.14 -9.85
C PRO A 186 -2.76 -14.97 -9.43
N ASP A 187 -3.01 -14.56 -8.19
CA ASP A 187 -4.34 -14.46 -7.59
C ASP A 187 -4.81 -13.03 -7.31
N VAL A 188 -4.29 -12.02 -8.01
CA VAL A 188 -4.65 -10.61 -7.76
C VAL A 188 -5.26 -9.95 -8.98
N GLU A 189 -6.39 -9.29 -8.81
CA GLU A 189 -7.10 -8.53 -9.82
C GLU A 189 -7.15 -7.04 -9.45
N VAL A 190 -6.79 -6.16 -10.39
CA VAL A 190 -6.98 -4.71 -10.26
C VAL A 190 -8.42 -4.37 -10.61
N ILE A 191 -9.16 -3.76 -9.69
CA ILE A 191 -10.47 -3.21 -9.98
C ILE A 191 -10.28 -1.76 -10.44
N TYR A 192 -10.75 -1.48 -11.64
CA TYR A 192 -10.95 -0.12 -12.10
C TYR A 192 -12.37 0.26 -11.68
N LEU A 193 -12.50 1.15 -10.69
CA LEU A 193 -13.78 1.76 -10.36
C LEU A 193 -14.02 2.85 -11.37
N ASP A 194 -14.95 2.60 -12.31
CA ASP A 194 -15.40 3.58 -13.30
C ASP A 194 -15.98 4.79 -12.57
N ASP A 195 -15.70 5.98 -13.11
CA ASP A 195 -16.38 7.24 -12.84
C ASP A 195 -16.21 7.92 -11.47
N MET A 196 -14.98 8.06 -11.03
CA MET A 196 -14.59 9.32 -10.43
C MET A 196 -13.27 9.73 -11.09
N GLU A 197 -13.35 10.50 -12.17
CA GLU A 197 -12.25 11.33 -12.62
C GLU A 197 -11.83 12.22 -11.44
N PHE A 198 -11.02 11.65 -10.58
CA PHE A 198 -10.24 12.43 -9.66
C PHE A 198 -9.15 13.05 -10.53
N GLU A 199 -9.52 14.10 -11.29
CA GLU A 199 -8.56 14.95 -11.96
C GLU A 199 -7.61 15.44 -10.89
N MET A 200 -6.45 14.81 -10.85
CA MET A 200 -5.36 15.27 -10.04
C MET A 200 -4.86 16.56 -10.69
N GLU A 201 -5.42 17.72 -10.30
CA GLU A 201 -4.79 18.99 -10.58
C GLU A 201 -3.41 18.99 -9.92
N TYR A 202 -2.40 18.65 -10.74
CA TYR A 202 -0.99 18.60 -10.34
C TYR A 202 -0.44 19.97 -9.89
N ASN A 203 -1.23 21.05 -9.99
CA ASN A 203 -0.78 22.42 -9.84
C ASN A 203 -0.76 22.99 -8.41
N GLN A 204 -1.05 22.21 -7.37
CA GLN A 204 -1.08 22.71 -5.99
C GLN A 204 0.14 22.39 -5.11
N TYR A 205 1.09 21.61 -5.60
CA TYR A 205 2.38 21.51 -4.93
C TYR A 205 3.32 22.57 -5.52
N PRO A 206 4.00 23.36 -4.69
CA PRO A 206 5.07 24.21 -5.19
C PRO A 206 6.05 23.30 -5.95
N ILE A 207 6.40 23.71 -7.17
CA ILE A 207 7.41 23.04 -8.00
C ILE A 207 8.62 22.85 -7.08
N TYR A 208 9.07 21.59 -6.96
CA TYR A 208 10.27 21.26 -6.21
C TYR A 208 11.41 22.19 -6.62
N ASN A 209 11.86 23.01 -5.69
CA ASN A 209 13.10 23.76 -5.83
C ASN A 209 14.22 22.86 -5.28
N PRO A 210 15.10 22.30 -6.13
CA PRO A 210 16.20 21.46 -5.67
C PRO A 210 17.20 22.21 -4.78
N ASP A 211 17.14 23.56 -4.74
CA ASP A 211 17.99 24.41 -3.91
C ASP A 211 17.40 24.70 -2.52
N GLU A 212 16.20 24.27 -2.22
CA GLU A 212 15.70 24.24 -0.84
C GLU A 212 16.29 22.99 -0.16
N GLU A 213 17.39 23.21 0.50
CA GLU A 213 18.11 22.28 1.37
C GLU A 213 17.21 21.81 2.54
N TYR A 214 16.21 20.98 2.24
CA TYR A 214 15.67 20.11 3.26
C TYR A 214 16.77 19.12 3.58
N MET A 215 17.28 19.18 4.79
CA MET A 215 18.32 18.30 5.32
C MET A 215 17.94 16.84 5.04
N ALA A 216 18.33 16.37 3.85
CA ALA A 216 18.17 14.99 3.39
C ALA A 216 19.12 14.03 4.12
N GLU A 217 20.01 14.57 4.96
CA GLU A 217 21.07 13.80 5.63
C GLU A 217 20.54 12.83 6.70
N ASP A 218 19.31 13.03 7.22
CA ASP A 218 18.72 12.12 8.22
C ASP A 218 17.78 11.06 7.63
N LEU A 219 17.59 11.02 6.31
CA LEU A 219 16.60 10.16 5.66
C LEU A 219 17.15 8.83 5.17
N ASP A 220 18.45 8.71 5.01
CA ASP A 220 19.13 7.49 4.54
C ASP A 220 19.47 6.51 5.66
N GLN A 221 19.25 6.90 6.92
CA GLN A 221 19.46 6.02 8.07
C GLN A 221 18.17 5.32 8.48
N PHE A 222 18.00 4.08 8.03
CA PHE A 222 17.15 3.06 8.62
C PHE A 222 15.63 3.20 8.45
N ASP A 223 15.13 2.96 7.24
CA ASP A 223 13.83 2.35 7.08
C ASP A 223 13.99 1.02 6.30
N PRO A 224 14.02 -0.15 6.96
CA PRO A 224 14.11 -1.45 6.29
C PRO A 224 12.90 -1.72 5.40
N ASP A 225 11.73 -1.07 5.65
CA ASP A 225 10.58 -1.10 4.73
C ASP A 225 10.89 -0.36 3.41
N PHE A 226 11.97 0.43 3.39
CA PHE A 226 12.36 1.22 2.22
C PHE A 226 13.36 0.46 1.34
N GLU A 227 14.27 -0.33 1.93
CA GLU A 227 15.23 -1.16 1.20
C GLU A 227 14.54 -2.30 0.45
N ASP A 228 13.41 -2.82 0.97
CA ASP A 228 12.66 -3.89 0.31
C ASP A 228 11.98 -3.44 -1.00
N LEU A 229 11.84 -2.13 -1.26
CA LEU A 229 11.31 -1.62 -2.53
C LEU A 229 12.36 -1.56 -3.64
N ASP A 230 13.64 -1.42 -3.28
CA ASP A 230 14.74 -1.27 -4.23
C ASP A 230 15.63 -2.53 -4.36
N CYS A 231 15.46 -3.55 -3.48
CA CYS A 231 16.38 -4.70 -3.35
C CYS A 231 15.97 -5.96 -4.11
N TYR A 232 15.30 -5.87 -5.24
CA TYR A 232 15.23 -7.02 -6.13
C TYR A 232 16.12 -6.75 -7.35
N ASP A 233 17.37 -7.09 -7.18
CA ASP A 233 18.30 -7.33 -8.27
C ASP A 233 17.85 -8.63 -8.96
N ASP A 234 17.06 -8.49 -10.04
CA ASP A 234 16.81 -9.57 -10.98
C ASP A 234 18.10 -9.79 -11.81
N ASN A 235 19.18 -10.18 -11.15
CA ASN A 235 20.36 -10.66 -11.84
C ASN A 235 20.20 -12.19 -12.07
N PRO A 236 19.91 -12.63 -13.31
CA PRO A 236 19.77 -14.07 -13.62
C PRO A 236 21.08 -14.85 -13.55
N GLU A 237 22.20 -14.25 -13.16
CA GLU A 237 23.52 -14.90 -13.14
C GLU A 237 23.86 -15.60 -11.81
N ASN A 238 22.97 -15.62 -10.80
CA ASN A 238 23.24 -16.29 -9.53
C ASN A 238 22.62 -17.70 -9.37
N GLU A 239 22.19 -18.34 -10.49
CA GLU A 239 21.82 -19.75 -10.47
C GLU A 239 22.90 -20.66 -11.08
N LEU A 240 24.15 -20.54 -10.67
CA LEU A 240 25.17 -21.57 -10.92
C LEU A 240 26.20 -21.52 -9.78
N TYR A 241 25.92 -22.27 -8.71
CA TYR A 241 26.90 -23.12 -7.98
C TYR A 241 26.20 -23.85 -6.83
#